data_a934bc5830597eb0638da8a05bfcd1c9
#
_entry.id   a934bc5830597eb0638da8a05bfcd1c9
#
_cell.length_a   1.000
_cell.length_b   1.000
_cell.length_c   1.000
_cell.angle_alpha   90.00
_cell.angle_beta   90.00
_cell.angle_gamma   90.00
#
_symmetry.space_group_name_H-M   'P 1'
#
loop_
_entity.id
_entity.type
_entity.pdbx_description
1 polymer ?
#
loop_
_entity_poly.entity_id
_entity_poly.type
_entity_poly.pdbx_seq_one_letter_code
_entity_poly.pdbx_strand_id
1 'polypeptide(L)'
;MSGFSRRELLIGGGLAAPTLMFPREGFSAAAFPAKNIQFIIPYAPGGGFDVYVRLIGPVMEKYLPNRVGIVPVNIAAGGGSRGVAQLYRAKPDGYSVGILNIPGMFILQQQQGTGAYDLSRFSWIGTMGEGERYAISVGAKSPMKSFADLKALSAKRPVKFSVTGPEGTAYAATMIGTQLLGIRPQLISGYKGSADYVIAAIRGDSDAVIAAIPTTLRFARGGQLRVLASFETHSSIPGVPDAAALGQPELDQISVERFVGAPPGLPAPTQNVLATALAKSLQDPVVVKWAKDNDLLMVPRAPDATAKLIAEQRAFFDKWRKYLVTG
;
A
#
# COMPACT_ATOMS: atom_id res chain seq x y z
N MET A 1 -81.10 -49.94 32.94
CA MET A 1 -80.02 -49.38 33.73
C MET A 1 -78.84 -49.14 32.76
N SER A 2 -78.85 -47.99 32.12
CA SER A 2 -77.95 -47.63 31.06
C SER A 2 -76.96 -46.58 31.58
N GLY A 3 -75.67 -46.96 31.54
CA GLY A 3 -74.56 -46.09 31.98
C GLY A 3 -74.19 -45.11 30.86
N PHE A 4 -74.21 -43.84 31.22
CA PHE A 4 -73.70 -42.78 30.33
C PHE A 4 -72.15 -42.76 30.26
N SER A 5 -71.71 -42.83 29.01
CA SER A 5 -70.24 -42.76 28.67
C SER A 5 -69.73 -41.35 28.78
N ARG A 6 -68.53 -41.23 29.39
CA ARG A 6 -67.78 -39.98 29.63
C ARG A 6 -67.14 -39.31 28.41
N ARG A 7 -67.70 -39.45 27.20
CA ARG A 7 -67.03 -39.05 25.96
C ARG A 7 -67.64 -37.86 25.17
N GLU A 8 -68.68 -37.22 25.72
CA GLU A 8 -69.43 -36.19 24.96
C GLU A 8 -69.52 -34.85 25.68
N LEU A 9 -68.41 -34.31 26.15
CA LEU A 9 -68.37 -32.94 26.70
C LEU A 9 -67.00 -32.25 26.44
N LEU A 10 -66.65 -32.07 25.17
CA LEU A 10 -65.56 -31.15 24.77
C LEU A 10 -65.88 -30.59 23.37
N ILE A 11 -66.94 -29.83 23.26
CA ILE A 11 -67.18 -28.95 22.11
C ILE A 11 -67.44 -27.55 22.68
N GLY A 12 -66.62 -26.58 22.27
CA GLY A 12 -66.99 -25.18 22.40
C GLY A 12 -66.18 -24.36 23.38
N GLY A 13 -65.05 -23.86 22.97
CA GLY A 13 -64.29 -22.90 23.72
C GLY A 13 -63.06 -22.45 22.94
N GLY A 14 -63.24 -22.01 21.71
CA GLY A 14 -62.21 -21.37 20.94
C GLY A 14 -61.87 -19.99 21.53
N LEU A 15 -60.91 -19.93 22.47
CA LEU A 15 -60.28 -18.69 22.90
C LEU A 15 -59.40 -18.20 21.77
N ALA A 16 -59.95 -17.27 20.98
CA ALA A 16 -59.14 -16.45 20.08
C ALA A 16 -58.20 -15.58 20.94
N ALA A 17 -56.94 -16.01 21.11
CA ALA A 17 -55.91 -15.20 21.69
C ALA A 17 -55.64 -14.02 20.72
N PRO A 18 -55.71 -12.76 21.15
CA PRO A 18 -55.29 -11.66 20.32
C PRO A 18 -53.79 -11.80 20.08
N THR A 19 -53.41 -12.10 18.85
CA THR A 19 -52.00 -11.97 18.38
C THR A 19 -51.64 -10.51 18.48
N LEU A 20 -51.02 -10.12 19.56
CA LEU A 20 -50.34 -8.81 19.66
C LEU A 20 -49.24 -8.82 18.61
N MET A 21 -49.54 -8.31 17.42
CA MET A 21 -48.55 -7.88 16.46
C MET A 21 -47.82 -6.70 17.08
N PHE A 22 -46.74 -6.99 17.81
CA PHE A 22 -45.73 -5.97 18.09
C PHE A 22 -45.20 -5.53 16.72
N PRO A 23 -45.30 -4.22 16.37
CA PRO A 23 -44.55 -3.72 15.22
C PRO A 23 -43.10 -4.11 15.47
N ARG A 24 -42.57 -4.97 14.61
CA ARG A 24 -41.12 -5.07 14.48
C ARG A 24 -40.70 -3.69 14.04
N GLU A 25 -40.31 -2.84 14.99
CA GLU A 25 -39.48 -1.69 14.68
C GLU A 25 -38.29 -2.29 13.91
N GLY A 26 -38.36 -2.15 12.58
CA GLY A 26 -37.23 -2.43 11.74
C GLY A 26 -36.12 -1.55 12.29
N PHE A 27 -35.14 -2.15 12.98
CA PHE A 27 -33.87 -1.48 13.20
C PHE A 27 -33.39 -1.06 11.83
N SER A 28 -33.69 0.19 11.46
CA SER A 28 -33.05 0.83 10.35
C SER A 28 -31.56 0.74 10.66
N ALA A 29 -30.87 -0.18 10.01
CA ALA A 29 -29.44 -0.30 10.14
C ALA A 29 -28.89 1.09 9.90
N ALA A 30 -28.31 1.71 10.93
CA ALA A 30 -27.78 3.07 10.84
C ALA A 30 -26.93 3.13 9.57
N ALA A 31 -27.21 4.12 8.71
CA ALA A 31 -26.54 4.24 7.42
C ALA A 31 -25.03 4.26 7.63
N PHE A 32 -24.29 3.40 6.94
CA PHE A 32 -22.83 3.36 7.01
C PHE A 32 -22.22 4.70 6.53
N PRO A 33 -21.19 5.22 7.22
CA PRO A 33 -20.64 4.80 8.51
C PRO A 33 -21.39 5.44 9.70
N ALA A 34 -21.59 4.66 10.79
CA ALA A 34 -22.24 5.15 12.03
C ALA A 34 -21.25 5.34 13.21
N LYS A 35 -19.99 4.95 13.03
CA LYS A 35 -18.89 5.07 14.03
C LYS A 35 -17.56 5.26 13.32
N ASN A 36 -16.53 5.59 14.08
CA ASN A 36 -15.17 5.78 13.55
C ASN A 36 -14.65 4.54 12.81
N ILE A 37 -13.87 4.79 11.76
CA ILE A 37 -13.22 3.78 10.91
C ILE A 37 -11.75 3.68 11.30
N GLN A 38 -11.27 2.47 11.58
CA GLN A 38 -9.86 2.21 11.82
C GLN A 38 -9.11 2.16 10.48
N PHE A 39 -8.06 2.97 10.37
CA PHE A 39 -7.15 2.93 9.23
C PHE A 39 -5.84 2.27 9.64
N ILE A 40 -5.68 0.98 9.29
CA ILE A 40 -4.52 0.17 9.65
C ILE A 40 -3.32 0.56 8.80
N ILE A 41 -2.21 0.86 9.48
CA ILE A 41 -0.92 1.20 8.88
C ILE A 41 0.07 0.11 9.31
N PRO A 42 0.51 -0.77 8.40
CA PRO A 42 1.36 -1.91 8.75
C PRO A 42 2.82 -1.52 9.01
N TYR A 43 3.09 -0.26 9.35
CA TYR A 43 4.43 0.30 9.59
C TYR A 43 4.44 1.22 10.81
N ALA A 44 5.67 1.53 11.26
CA ALA A 44 5.87 2.41 12.41
C ALA A 44 5.36 3.84 12.17
N PRO A 45 4.95 4.54 13.22
CA PRO A 45 4.61 5.97 13.15
C PRO A 45 5.75 6.81 12.56
N GLY A 46 5.40 7.87 11.83
CA GLY A 46 6.34 8.81 11.20
C GLY A 46 6.96 8.29 9.89
N GLY A 47 6.71 7.05 9.48
CA GLY A 47 7.11 6.54 8.17
C GLY A 47 6.24 7.08 7.03
N GLY A 48 6.69 6.89 5.78
CA GLY A 48 5.99 7.42 4.61
C GLY A 48 4.51 7.00 4.53
N PHE A 49 4.20 5.74 4.85
CA PHE A 49 2.81 5.26 4.86
C PHE A 49 1.96 5.90 5.96
N ASP A 50 2.54 6.16 7.13
CA ASP A 50 1.88 6.82 8.26
C ASP A 50 1.56 8.29 7.93
N VAL A 51 2.50 9.00 7.28
CA VAL A 51 2.32 10.38 6.84
C VAL A 51 1.12 10.52 5.89
N TYR A 52 1.00 9.61 4.91
CA TYR A 52 -0.13 9.64 3.98
C TYR A 52 -1.47 9.45 4.69
N VAL A 53 -1.59 8.47 5.58
CA VAL A 53 -2.85 8.20 6.28
C VAL A 53 -3.23 9.36 7.21
N ARG A 54 -2.25 9.96 7.92
CA ARG A 54 -2.50 11.10 8.82
C ARG A 54 -2.83 12.40 8.09
N LEU A 55 -2.38 12.54 6.85
CA LEU A 55 -2.78 13.67 5.99
C LEU A 55 -4.18 13.44 5.40
N ILE A 56 -4.39 12.28 4.77
CA ILE A 56 -5.58 12.00 3.97
C ILE A 56 -6.78 11.64 4.88
N GLY A 57 -6.56 10.96 6.01
CA GLY A 57 -7.62 10.54 6.92
C GLY A 57 -8.57 11.67 7.36
N PRO A 58 -8.06 12.76 7.96
CA PRO A 58 -8.91 13.91 8.37
C PRO A 58 -9.62 14.59 7.20
N VAL A 59 -9.03 14.55 5.99
CA VAL A 59 -9.68 15.07 4.79
C VAL A 59 -10.78 14.12 4.31
N MET A 60 -10.54 12.80 4.38
CA MET A 60 -11.53 11.78 4.01
C MET A 60 -12.79 11.84 4.90
N GLU A 61 -12.66 12.20 6.19
CA GLU A 61 -13.78 12.43 7.11
C GLU A 61 -14.81 13.44 6.56
N LYS A 62 -14.36 14.48 5.86
CA LYS A 62 -15.23 15.51 5.26
C LYS A 62 -16.16 14.94 4.19
N TYR A 63 -15.74 13.87 3.54
CA TYR A 63 -16.42 13.27 2.40
C TYR A 63 -17.21 12.00 2.75
N LEU A 64 -17.14 11.55 4.00
CA LEU A 64 -17.98 10.48 4.51
C LEU A 64 -19.39 11.00 4.83
N PRO A 65 -20.46 10.22 4.58
CA PRO A 65 -21.86 10.69 4.77
C PRO A 65 -22.14 11.24 6.16
N ASN A 66 -21.60 10.64 7.22
CA ASN A 66 -21.88 10.98 8.62
C ASN A 66 -20.71 11.64 9.34
N ARG A 67 -19.64 12.03 8.63
CA ARG A 67 -18.45 12.70 9.17
C ARG A 67 -17.85 11.99 10.40
N VAL A 68 -17.80 10.67 10.37
CA VAL A 68 -17.15 9.87 11.40
C VAL A 68 -15.62 10.01 11.30
N GLY A 69 -14.92 9.80 12.41
CA GLY A 69 -13.46 9.91 12.46
C GLY A 69 -12.75 8.75 11.73
N ILE A 70 -11.65 9.07 11.09
CA ILE A 70 -10.67 8.09 10.57
C ILE A 70 -9.54 7.97 11.58
N VAL A 71 -9.42 6.82 12.23
CA VAL A 71 -8.45 6.58 13.31
C VAL A 71 -7.25 5.79 12.78
N PRO A 72 -6.06 6.42 12.65
CA PRO A 72 -4.84 5.71 12.26
C PRO A 72 -4.41 4.71 13.34
N VAL A 73 -4.13 3.46 12.96
CA VAL A 73 -3.69 2.37 13.83
C VAL A 73 -2.40 1.74 13.27
N ASN A 74 -1.26 2.02 13.90
CA ASN A 74 0.02 1.47 13.48
C ASN A 74 0.23 0.06 14.05
N ILE A 75 0.50 -0.92 13.17
CA ILE A 75 0.77 -2.32 13.53
C ILE A 75 2.03 -2.78 12.81
N ALA A 76 3.17 -2.33 13.31
CA ALA A 76 4.49 -2.53 12.72
C ALA A 76 5.14 -3.81 13.26
N ALA A 77 5.00 -4.92 12.55
CA ALA A 77 5.75 -6.15 12.86
C ALA A 77 5.85 -7.04 11.62
N GLY A 78 6.95 -7.81 11.50
CA GLY A 78 7.19 -8.75 10.41
C GLY A 78 7.15 -8.11 9.04
N GLY A 79 7.85 -6.97 8.85
CA GLY A 79 7.83 -6.23 7.59
C GLY A 79 6.46 -5.67 7.18
N GLY A 80 5.51 -5.63 8.12
CA GLY A 80 4.11 -5.21 7.87
C GLY A 80 3.12 -6.37 7.76
N SER A 81 3.59 -7.61 7.64
CA SER A 81 2.73 -8.79 7.46
C SER A 81 1.68 -8.95 8.58
N ARG A 82 2.04 -8.61 9.83
CA ARG A 82 1.11 -8.68 10.97
C ARG A 82 -0.07 -7.71 10.81
N GLY A 83 0.18 -6.47 10.44
CA GLY A 83 -0.87 -5.47 10.22
C GLY A 83 -1.78 -5.85 9.07
N VAL A 84 -1.21 -6.34 7.97
CA VAL A 84 -1.96 -6.81 6.81
C VAL A 84 -2.80 -8.04 7.14
N ALA A 85 -2.25 -9.00 7.90
CA ALA A 85 -2.99 -10.19 8.35
C ALA A 85 -4.15 -9.83 9.31
N GLN A 86 -3.95 -8.82 10.17
CA GLN A 86 -5.03 -8.32 11.03
C GLN A 86 -6.14 -7.68 10.20
N LEU A 87 -5.81 -6.84 9.22
CA LEU A 87 -6.78 -6.27 8.29
C LEU A 87 -7.54 -7.37 7.53
N TYR A 88 -6.81 -8.36 6.99
CA TYR A 88 -7.40 -9.43 6.20
C TYR A 88 -8.47 -10.23 6.97
N ARG A 89 -8.26 -10.43 8.29
CA ARG A 89 -9.17 -11.17 9.18
C ARG A 89 -10.24 -10.31 9.84
N ALA A 90 -10.23 -9.01 9.64
CA ALA A 90 -11.23 -8.11 10.21
C ALA A 90 -12.61 -8.38 9.58
N LYS A 91 -13.67 -7.87 10.21
CA LYS A 91 -15.03 -7.99 9.67
C LYS A 91 -15.16 -7.13 8.40
N PRO A 92 -15.78 -7.65 7.32
CA PRO A 92 -15.99 -6.90 6.09
C PRO A 92 -17.19 -5.94 6.20
N ASP A 93 -17.21 -5.11 7.23
CA ASP A 93 -18.28 -4.17 7.54
C ASP A 93 -17.91 -2.70 7.23
N GLY A 94 -16.71 -2.47 6.70
CA GLY A 94 -16.20 -1.15 6.33
C GLY A 94 -15.54 -0.36 7.47
N TYR A 95 -15.54 -0.86 8.70
CA TYR A 95 -14.92 -0.18 9.84
C TYR A 95 -13.44 -0.50 10.05
N SER A 96 -12.88 -1.33 9.19
CA SER A 96 -11.44 -1.57 9.09
C SER A 96 -11.00 -1.44 7.64
N VAL A 97 -10.15 -0.47 7.38
CA VAL A 97 -9.44 -0.30 6.11
C VAL A 97 -7.95 -0.20 6.38
N GLY A 98 -7.11 -0.36 5.39
CA GLY A 98 -5.67 -0.26 5.60
C GLY A 98 -4.93 0.16 4.34
N ILE A 99 -3.73 0.70 4.55
CA ILE A 99 -2.78 1.02 3.48
C ILE A 99 -1.80 -0.14 3.30
N LEU A 100 -1.65 -0.63 2.08
CA LEU A 100 -0.80 -1.76 1.75
C LEU A 100 0.33 -1.31 0.83
N ASN A 101 1.53 -1.76 1.14
CA ASN A 101 2.73 -1.53 0.36
C ASN A 101 2.89 -2.62 -0.71
N ILE A 102 2.79 -2.26 -1.95
CA ILE A 102 3.16 -3.11 -3.06
C ILE A 102 4.44 -2.53 -3.67
N PRO A 103 5.51 -3.30 -3.87
CA PRO A 103 5.61 -4.78 -3.93
C PRO A 103 5.90 -5.52 -2.60
N GLY A 104 6.22 -4.83 -1.51
CA GLY A 104 6.68 -5.49 -0.27
C GLY A 104 5.75 -6.62 0.19
N MET A 105 4.44 -6.41 0.14
CA MET A 105 3.47 -7.43 0.56
C MET A 105 3.41 -8.64 -0.38
N PHE A 106 3.70 -8.47 -1.69
CA PHE A 106 3.83 -9.61 -2.60
C PHE A 106 5.05 -10.48 -2.24
N ILE A 107 6.20 -9.85 -1.98
CA ILE A 107 7.42 -10.56 -1.59
C ILE A 107 7.18 -11.36 -0.33
N LEU A 108 6.59 -10.74 0.71
CA LEU A 108 6.26 -11.43 1.96
C LEU A 108 5.29 -12.60 1.74
N GLN A 109 4.26 -12.40 0.91
CA GLN A 109 3.32 -13.47 0.58
C GLN A 109 4.00 -14.61 -0.18
N GLN A 110 4.95 -14.33 -1.06
CA GLN A 110 5.72 -15.36 -1.78
C GLN A 110 6.64 -16.15 -0.84
N GLN A 111 7.20 -15.49 0.18
CA GLN A 111 8.07 -16.14 1.17
C GLN A 111 7.29 -16.95 2.21
N GLN A 112 6.15 -16.44 2.68
CA GLN A 112 5.37 -16.99 3.79
C GLN A 112 4.14 -17.79 3.35
N GLY A 113 3.82 -17.77 2.04
CA GLY A 113 2.58 -18.34 1.50
C GLY A 113 1.35 -17.48 1.82
N THR A 114 0.17 -17.97 1.43
CA THR A 114 -1.12 -17.27 1.62
C THR A 114 -1.78 -17.53 2.98
N GLY A 115 -1.12 -18.25 3.88
CA GLY A 115 -1.71 -18.63 5.17
C GLY A 115 -2.06 -17.48 6.09
N ALA A 116 -1.33 -16.36 6.01
CA ALA A 116 -1.58 -15.18 6.82
C ALA A 116 -2.60 -14.23 6.16
N TYR A 117 -2.49 -14.00 4.86
CA TYR A 117 -3.38 -13.19 4.02
C TYR A 117 -3.19 -13.55 2.54
N ASP A 118 -4.18 -13.24 1.73
CA ASP A 118 -4.12 -13.37 0.27
C ASP A 118 -4.47 -12.03 -0.39
N LEU A 119 -3.48 -11.40 -1.03
CA LEU A 119 -3.64 -10.09 -1.67
C LEU A 119 -4.67 -10.11 -2.81
N SER A 120 -4.92 -11.27 -3.44
CA SER A 120 -5.93 -11.38 -4.50
C SER A 120 -7.37 -11.31 -4.00
N ARG A 121 -7.59 -11.46 -2.69
CA ARG A 121 -8.92 -11.54 -2.08
C ARG A 121 -9.37 -10.26 -1.37
N PHE A 122 -8.49 -9.28 -1.20
CA PHE A 122 -8.86 -8.00 -0.58
C PHE A 122 -9.95 -7.29 -1.39
N SER A 123 -10.83 -6.60 -0.70
CA SER A 123 -11.76 -5.63 -1.31
C SER A 123 -11.00 -4.31 -1.49
N TRP A 124 -10.56 -4.02 -2.71
CA TRP A 124 -9.76 -2.83 -2.98
C TRP A 124 -10.63 -1.57 -3.01
N ILE A 125 -10.18 -0.52 -2.33
CA ILE A 125 -10.89 0.78 -2.23
C ILE A 125 -10.30 1.77 -3.24
N GLY A 126 -8.98 1.77 -3.41
CA GLY A 126 -8.28 2.71 -4.28
C GLY A 126 -6.79 2.74 -4.03
N THR A 127 -6.10 3.77 -4.54
CA THR A 127 -4.69 4.06 -4.27
C THR A 127 -4.55 5.43 -3.63
N MET A 128 -3.49 5.64 -2.84
CA MET A 128 -3.10 6.95 -2.32
C MET A 128 -1.98 7.54 -3.18
N GLY A 129 -2.35 8.07 -4.35
CA GLY A 129 -1.44 8.67 -5.31
C GLY A 129 -1.07 7.74 -6.47
N GLU A 130 -0.24 8.26 -7.36
CA GLU A 130 0.42 7.48 -8.40
C GLU A 130 1.69 6.83 -7.86
N GLY A 131 2.07 5.68 -8.44
CA GLY A 131 3.27 4.97 -8.03
C GLY A 131 4.55 5.80 -8.18
N GLU A 132 5.31 5.91 -7.11
CA GLU A 132 6.57 6.64 -7.13
C GLU A 132 7.64 5.78 -7.80
N ARG A 133 8.22 6.27 -8.89
CA ARG A 133 9.36 5.64 -9.56
C ARG A 133 10.64 5.82 -8.74
N TYR A 134 11.67 5.10 -9.13
CA TYR A 134 12.95 5.09 -8.43
C TYR A 134 14.05 5.79 -9.23
N ALA A 135 15.10 6.17 -8.54
CA ALA A 135 16.33 6.68 -9.15
C ALA A 135 17.55 6.05 -8.48
N ILE A 136 18.62 5.87 -9.26
CA ILE A 136 19.93 5.48 -8.76
C ILE A 136 20.71 6.76 -8.44
N SER A 137 21.24 6.83 -7.22
CA SER A 137 22.00 7.98 -6.75
C SER A 137 23.23 7.55 -5.99
N VAL A 138 24.19 8.47 -5.90
CA VAL A 138 25.41 8.35 -5.10
C VAL A 138 25.57 9.57 -4.20
N GLY A 139 26.30 9.45 -3.11
CA GLY A 139 26.66 10.62 -2.30
C GLY A 139 27.36 11.68 -3.15
N ALA A 140 27.13 12.96 -2.89
CA ALA A 140 27.71 14.07 -3.68
C ALA A 140 29.25 14.04 -3.73
N LYS A 141 29.87 13.50 -2.69
CA LYS A 141 31.34 13.34 -2.59
C LYS A 141 31.86 12.09 -3.31
N SER A 142 30.99 11.24 -3.83
CA SER A 142 31.37 10.03 -4.58
C SER A 142 32.24 10.41 -5.79
N PRO A 143 33.26 9.59 -6.14
CA PRO A 143 34.04 9.75 -7.36
C PRO A 143 33.20 9.49 -8.62
N MET A 144 32.11 8.74 -8.51
CA MET A 144 31.19 8.45 -9.63
C MET A 144 30.40 9.70 -10.01
N LYS A 145 30.48 10.10 -11.28
CA LYS A 145 29.83 11.30 -11.82
C LYS A 145 28.70 10.98 -12.78
N SER A 146 28.65 9.75 -13.30
CA SER A 146 27.72 9.29 -14.32
C SER A 146 27.27 7.85 -14.08
N PHE A 147 26.22 7.43 -14.78
CA PHE A 147 25.81 6.02 -14.82
C PHE A 147 26.90 5.11 -15.40
N ALA A 148 27.70 5.62 -16.36
CA ALA A 148 28.82 4.88 -16.93
C ALA A 148 29.89 4.55 -15.88
N ASP A 149 30.17 5.46 -14.93
CA ASP A 149 31.11 5.21 -13.84
C ASP A 149 30.60 4.09 -12.90
N LEU A 150 29.31 4.06 -12.65
CA LEU A 150 28.67 3.00 -11.84
C LEU A 150 28.80 1.63 -12.55
N LYS A 151 28.61 1.58 -13.86
CA LYS A 151 28.82 0.39 -14.69
C LYS A 151 30.28 -0.06 -14.67
N ALA A 152 31.21 0.87 -14.79
CA ALA A 152 32.64 0.59 -14.73
C ALA A 152 33.07 0.05 -13.36
N LEU A 153 32.49 0.56 -12.27
CA LEU A 153 32.70 0.01 -10.93
C LEU A 153 32.16 -1.40 -10.83
N SER A 154 30.94 -1.66 -11.33
CA SER A 154 30.31 -2.98 -11.32
C SER A 154 31.08 -4.04 -12.11
N ALA A 155 31.80 -3.65 -13.16
CA ALA A 155 32.69 -4.54 -13.89
C ALA A 155 33.89 -5.02 -13.04
N LYS A 156 34.38 -4.16 -12.16
CA LYS A 156 35.54 -4.45 -11.30
C LYS A 156 35.18 -5.23 -10.03
N ARG A 157 34.07 -4.87 -9.37
CA ARG A 157 33.58 -5.49 -8.12
C ARG A 157 32.09 -5.31 -7.95
N PRO A 158 31.43 -6.08 -7.06
CA PRO A 158 30.05 -5.81 -6.67
C PRO A 158 29.90 -4.38 -6.11
N VAL A 159 28.79 -3.72 -6.48
CA VAL A 159 28.42 -2.39 -6.02
C VAL A 159 27.60 -2.52 -4.74
N LYS A 160 28.00 -1.83 -3.69
CA LYS A 160 27.28 -1.82 -2.40
C LYS A 160 26.06 -0.91 -2.48
N PHE A 161 24.89 -1.44 -2.21
CA PHE A 161 23.63 -0.70 -2.12
C PHE A 161 23.06 -0.81 -0.71
N SER A 162 22.72 0.32 -0.10
CA SER A 162 21.99 0.38 1.16
C SER A 162 20.48 0.18 0.92
N VAL A 163 19.86 -0.72 1.68
CA VAL A 163 18.42 -1.08 1.57
C VAL A 163 17.84 -1.35 2.95
N THR A 164 16.52 -1.42 3.05
CA THR A 164 15.82 -1.92 4.25
C THR A 164 16.04 -3.44 4.43
N GLY A 165 15.01 -4.22 4.51
CA GLY A 165 15.06 -5.69 4.52
C GLY A 165 14.44 -6.25 3.24
N PRO A 166 14.42 -7.57 3.09
CA PRO A 166 13.83 -8.25 1.93
C PRO A 166 12.35 -7.91 1.69
N GLU A 167 11.64 -7.51 2.74
CA GLU A 167 10.25 -7.05 2.71
C GLU A 167 10.08 -5.60 2.22
N GLY A 168 11.17 -4.90 1.99
CA GLY A 168 11.16 -3.49 1.61
C GLY A 168 11.07 -3.27 0.10
N THR A 169 10.37 -2.22 -0.32
CA THR A 169 10.30 -1.82 -1.74
C THR A 169 11.66 -1.47 -2.32
N ALA A 170 12.55 -0.84 -1.53
CA ALA A 170 13.90 -0.52 -1.94
C ALA A 170 14.75 -1.77 -2.22
N TYR A 171 14.54 -2.87 -1.47
CA TYR A 171 15.16 -4.16 -1.76
C TYR A 171 14.73 -4.66 -3.15
N ALA A 172 13.42 -4.73 -3.39
CA ALA A 172 12.88 -5.18 -4.67
C ALA A 172 13.38 -4.30 -5.83
N ALA A 173 13.30 -2.98 -5.67
CA ALA A 173 13.78 -2.03 -6.68
C ALA A 173 15.28 -2.20 -6.98
N THR A 174 16.08 -2.45 -5.94
CA THR A 174 17.52 -2.69 -6.11
C THR A 174 17.79 -4.00 -6.81
N MET A 175 17.15 -5.09 -6.39
CA MET A 175 17.38 -6.42 -7.00
C MET A 175 16.95 -6.45 -8.46
N ILE A 176 15.75 -5.97 -8.78
CA ILE A 176 15.22 -5.98 -10.15
C ILE A 176 15.99 -4.96 -11.01
N GLY A 177 16.14 -3.72 -10.53
CA GLY A 177 16.80 -2.66 -11.28
C GLY A 177 18.25 -2.98 -11.61
N THR A 178 19.01 -3.52 -10.66
CA THR A 178 20.40 -3.93 -10.90
C THR A 178 20.50 -5.11 -11.85
N GLN A 179 19.56 -6.06 -11.79
CA GLN A 179 19.51 -7.18 -12.72
C GLN A 179 19.23 -6.71 -14.16
N LEU A 180 18.23 -5.84 -14.36
CA LEU A 180 17.92 -5.24 -15.65
C LEU A 180 19.10 -4.46 -16.23
N LEU A 181 19.79 -3.72 -15.38
CA LEU A 181 20.92 -2.89 -15.77
C LEU A 181 22.24 -3.66 -15.86
N GLY A 182 22.27 -4.97 -15.56
CA GLY A 182 23.51 -5.77 -15.56
C GLY A 182 24.55 -5.24 -14.56
N ILE A 183 24.10 -4.78 -13.40
CA ILE A 183 24.93 -4.36 -12.27
C ILE A 183 24.98 -5.50 -11.25
N ARG A 184 26.15 -5.81 -10.72
CA ARG A 184 26.31 -6.81 -9.65
C ARG A 184 26.08 -6.16 -8.27
N PRO A 185 24.95 -6.36 -7.59
CA PRO A 185 24.70 -5.75 -6.30
C PRO A 185 25.35 -6.52 -5.15
N GLN A 186 25.78 -5.78 -4.12
CA GLN A 186 26.03 -6.25 -2.77
C GLN A 186 25.14 -5.44 -1.84
N LEU A 187 24.15 -6.08 -1.20
CA LEU A 187 23.20 -5.36 -0.37
C LEU A 187 23.73 -5.17 1.04
N ILE A 188 23.55 -3.97 1.59
CA ILE A 188 23.75 -3.63 2.99
C ILE A 188 22.35 -3.34 3.54
N SER A 189 21.79 -4.31 4.27
CA SER A 189 20.42 -4.28 4.78
C SER A 189 20.36 -3.88 6.26
N GLY A 190 19.12 -3.67 6.75
CA GLY A 190 18.85 -3.38 8.17
C GLY A 190 18.55 -1.92 8.46
N TYR A 191 18.48 -1.06 7.44
CA TYR A 191 18.03 0.31 7.62
C TYR A 191 16.51 0.38 7.86
N LYS A 192 16.08 1.27 8.76
CA LYS A 192 14.68 1.33 9.22
C LYS A 192 13.73 2.02 8.24
N GLY A 193 14.26 2.81 7.29
CA GLY A 193 13.43 3.57 6.35
C GLY A 193 14.21 4.27 5.26
N SER A 194 13.51 4.95 4.35
CA SER A 194 14.11 5.56 3.17
C SER A 194 15.16 6.64 3.50
N ALA A 195 14.94 7.43 4.52
CA ALA A 195 15.93 8.41 4.95
C ALA A 195 17.25 7.75 5.40
N ASP A 196 17.16 6.67 6.18
CA ASP A 196 18.32 6.02 6.76
C ASP A 196 19.23 5.39 5.70
N TYR A 197 18.68 4.64 4.75
CA TYR A 197 19.49 4.02 3.71
C TYR A 197 20.01 5.02 2.67
N VAL A 198 19.32 6.14 2.45
CA VAL A 198 19.83 7.25 1.64
C VAL A 198 20.99 7.97 2.34
N ILE A 199 20.85 8.25 3.65
CA ILE A 199 21.93 8.86 4.45
C ILE A 199 23.17 7.95 4.48
N ALA A 200 23.01 6.64 4.50
CA ALA A 200 24.12 5.69 4.41
C ALA A 200 24.94 5.88 3.12
N ALA A 201 24.27 6.06 1.97
CA ALA A 201 24.96 6.36 0.72
C ALA A 201 25.62 7.75 0.72
N ILE A 202 25.01 8.75 1.35
CA ILE A 202 25.59 10.09 1.51
C ILE A 202 26.90 10.04 2.33
N ARG A 203 26.91 9.22 3.38
CA ARG A 203 28.11 9.04 4.24
C ARG A 203 29.20 8.17 3.62
N GLY A 204 28.85 7.39 2.57
CA GLY A 204 29.76 6.45 1.92
C GLY A 204 29.77 5.07 2.56
N ASP A 205 28.78 4.73 3.42
CA ASP A 205 28.58 3.38 3.98
C ASP A 205 28.21 2.39 2.86
N SER A 206 27.57 2.87 1.79
CA SER A 206 27.36 2.17 0.53
C SER A 206 27.88 2.99 -0.65
N ASP A 207 28.10 2.35 -1.80
CA ASP A 207 28.58 3.00 -3.02
C ASP A 207 27.46 3.81 -3.70
N ALA A 208 26.23 3.26 -3.69
CA ALA A 208 25.06 3.83 -4.34
C ALA A 208 23.79 3.48 -3.56
N VAL A 209 22.69 4.12 -3.94
CA VAL A 209 21.36 3.86 -3.43
C VAL A 209 20.34 3.90 -4.55
N ILE A 210 19.31 3.04 -4.47
CA ILE A 210 18.11 3.12 -5.30
C ILE A 210 16.96 3.52 -4.36
N ALA A 211 16.44 4.75 -4.57
CA ALA A 211 15.40 5.32 -3.73
C ALA A 211 14.30 5.94 -4.59
N ALA A 212 13.07 6.01 -4.04
CA ALA A 212 11.98 6.68 -4.70
C ALA A 212 12.32 8.15 -5.00
N ILE A 213 11.91 8.63 -6.17
CA ILE A 213 12.28 9.95 -6.70
C ILE A 213 11.98 11.09 -5.71
N PRO A 214 10.81 11.17 -5.04
CA PRO A 214 10.57 12.25 -4.08
C PRO A 214 11.58 12.27 -2.93
N THR A 215 11.95 11.09 -2.42
CA THR A 215 13.00 10.97 -1.39
C THR A 215 14.36 11.39 -1.95
N THR A 216 14.71 10.94 -3.16
CA THR A 216 15.95 11.28 -3.86
C THR A 216 16.07 12.78 -4.06
N LEU A 217 15.04 13.43 -4.59
CA LEU A 217 15.02 14.86 -4.87
C LEU A 217 15.21 15.73 -3.62
N ARG A 218 14.62 15.32 -2.50
CA ARG A 218 14.80 16.03 -1.22
C ARG A 218 16.29 16.16 -0.84
N PHE A 219 17.07 15.08 -0.98
CA PHE A 219 18.51 15.10 -0.67
C PHE A 219 19.35 15.68 -1.81
N ALA A 220 18.95 15.49 -3.07
CA ALA A 220 19.66 16.03 -4.22
C ALA A 220 19.55 17.56 -4.29
N ARG A 221 18.39 18.16 -4.00
CA ARG A 221 18.21 19.61 -3.89
C ARG A 221 19.06 20.22 -2.77
N GLY A 222 19.29 19.45 -1.69
CA GLY A 222 20.23 19.82 -0.63
C GLY A 222 21.72 19.63 -0.99
N GLY A 223 22.05 19.26 -2.23
CA GLY A 223 23.43 19.04 -2.68
C GLY A 223 24.12 17.82 -2.05
N GLN A 224 23.35 16.91 -1.44
CA GLN A 224 23.89 15.76 -0.71
C GLN A 224 23.97 14.49 -1.57
N LEU A 225 23.15 14.40 -2.62
CA LEU A 225 23.12 13.30 -3.59
C LEU A 225 23.40 13.82 -5.01
N ARG A 226 23.99 12.93 -5.83
CA ARG A 226 24.01 13.02 -7.29
C ARG A 226 23.17 11.89 -7.86
N VAL A 227 22.18 12.25 -8.69
CA VAL A 227 21.36 11.27 -9.41
C VAL A 227 22.09 10.83 -10.66
N LEU A 228 22.22 9.52 -10.87
CA LEU A 228 22.92 8.93 -12.00
C LEU A 228 21.99 8.38 -13.06
N ALA A 229 20.78 7.92 -12.68
CA ALA A 229 19.78 7.37 -13.58
C ALA A 229 18.39 7.44 -12.94
N SER A 230 17.35 7.60 -13.78
CA SER A 230 15.94 7.52 -13.40
C SER A 230 15.31 6.25 -13.98
N PHE A 231 14.38 5.66 -13.23
CA PHE A 231 13.58 4.51 -13.69
C PHE A 231 12.28 4.95 -14.39
N GLU A 232 12.05 6.24 -14.53
CA GLU A 232 10.91 6.78 -15.27
C GLU A 232 11.04 6.52 -16.78
N THR A 233 9.93 6.40 -17.48
CA THR A 233 9.90 6.37 -18.96
C THR A 233 10.51 7.64 -19.53
N HIS A 234 10.19 8.79 -18.91
CA HIS A 234 10.78 10.11 -19.22
C HIS A 234 11.23 10.74 -17.92
N SER A 235 12.53 10.99 -17.78
CA SER A 235 13.10 11.51 -16.55
C SER A 235 12.51 12.88 -16.20
N SER A 236 11.96 12.99 -15.00
CA SER A 236 11.55 14.26 -14.40
C SER A 236 12.74 15.09 -13.90
N ILE A 237 13.96 14.52 -13.92
CA ILE A 237 15.20 15.14 -13.41
C ILE A 237 16.05 15.56 -14.62
N PRO A 238 16.25 16.88 -14.84
CA PRO A 238 17.00 17.37 -15.99
C PRO A 238 18.41 16.77 -16.10
N GLY A 239 18.76 16.30 -17.29
CA GLY A 239 20.08 15.75 -17.59
C GLY A 239 20.37 14.37 -17.02
N VAL A 240 19.40 13.72 -16.40
CA VAL A 240 19.50 12.36 -15.87
C VAL A 240 18.92 11.37 -16.89
N PRO A 241 19.68 10.33 -17.33
CA PRO A 241 19.16 9.32 -18.24
C PRO A 241 18.00 8.55 -17.64
N ASP A 242 16.97 8.33 -18.45
CA ASP A 242 15.75 7.60 -18.12
C ASP A 242 15.82 6.12 -18.54
N ALA A 243 14.76 5.37 -18.27
CA ALA A 243 14.66 3.96 -18.58
C ALA A 243 14.85 3.66 -20.08
N ALA A 244 14.35 4.54 -20.97
CA ALA A 244 14.50 4.40 -22.41
C ALA A 244 15.96 4.64 -22.84
N ALA A 245 16.60 5.70 -22.35
CA ALA A 245 18.01 6.00 -22.60
C ALA A 245 18.96 4.91 -22.08
N LEU A 246 18.54 4.19 -21.01
CA LEU A 246 19.28 3.05 -20.46
C LEU A 246 19.04 1.75 -21.25
N GLY A 247 18.13 1.75 -22.25
CA GLY A 247 17.74 0.57 -23.02
C GLY A 247 16.92 -0.44 -22.19
N GLN A 248 16.30 0.00 -21.09
CA GLN A 248 15.60 -0.86 -20.14
C GLN A 248 14.21 -0.28 -19.78
N PRO A 249 13.25 -0.25 -20.71
CA PRO A 249 11.93 0.35 -20.45
C PRO A 249 11.17 -0.33 -19.30
N GLU A 250 11.49 -1.58 -18.98
CA GLU A 250 10.88 -2.33 -17.88
C GLU A 250 11.19 -1.73 -16.51
N LEU A 251 12.20 -0.88 -16.38
CA LEU A 251 12.50 -0.16 -15.14
C LEU A 251 11.31 0.70 -14.66
N ASP A 252 10.51 1.23 -15.59
CA ASP A 252 9.34 2.06 -15.24
C ASP A 252 8.24 1.28 -14.50
N GLN A 253 8.23 -0.03 -14.57
CA GLN A 253 7.30 -0.87 -13.80
C GLN A 253 7.71 -1.01 -12.33
N ILE A 254 8.93 -0.61 -11.98
CA ILE A 254 9.43 -0.63 -10.60
C ILE A 254 8.95 0.63 -9.89
N SER A 255 7.89 0.50 -9.11
CA SER A 255 7.31 1.60 -8.36
C SER A 255 6.94 1.19 -6.93
N VAL A 256 6.78 2.15 -6.04
CA VAL A 256 6.13 1.93 -4.76
C VAL A 256 4.69 2.40 -4.85
N GLU A 257 3.77 1.45 -4.76
CA GLU A 257 2.34 1.73 -4.79
C GLU A 257 1.75 1.66 -3.38
N ARG A 258 0.83 2.59 -3.08
CA ARG A 258 0.10 2.63 -1.82
C ARG A 258 -1.35 2.30 -2.06
N PHE A 259 -1.68 1.04 -1.90
CA PHE A 259 -3.04 0.55 -2.07
C PHE A 259 -3.85 0.70 -0.79
N VAL A 260 -5.11 1.08 -0.93
CA VAL A 260 -6.08 1.06 0.16
C VAL A 260 -7.00 -0.13 -0.04
N GLY A 261 -7.02 -0.99 0.95
CA GLY A 261 -7.84 -2.21 0.95
C GLY A 261 -8.68 -2.35 2.20
N ALA A 262 -9.69 -3.19 2.09
CA ALA A 262 -10.56 -3.65 3.17
C ALA A 262 -10.58 -5.20 3.19
N PRO A 263 -11.07 -5.84 4.26
CA PRO A 263 -11.18 -7.30 4.33
C PRO A 263 -11.92 -7.89 3.14
N PRO A 264 -11.65 -9.16 2.80
CA PRO A 264 -12.38 -9.87 1.74
C PRO A 264 -13.89 -9.87 1.97
N GLY A 265 -14.67 -9.63 0.91
CA GLY A 265 -16.12 -9.70 0.98
C GLY A 265 -16.82 -8.44 1.49
N LEU A 266 -16.18 -7.28 1.41
CA LEU A 266 -16.83 -6.01 1.72
C LEU A 266 -18.02 -5.78 0.78
N PRO A 267 -19.25 -5.47 1.29
CA PRO A 267 -20.39 -5.17 0.46
C PRO A 267 -20.16 -3.97 -0.49
N ALA A 268 -20.56 -4.10 -1.75
CA ALA A 268 -20.35 -3.08 -2.77
C ALA A 268 -20.86 -1.67 -2.39
N PRO A 269 -22.02 -1.49 -1.75
CA PRO A 269 -22.44 -0.15 -1.30
C PRO A 269 -21.46 0.49 -0.31
N THR A 270 -20.92 -0.29 0.65
CA THR A 270 -19.93 0.16 1.63
C THR A 270 -18.60 0.49 0.95
N GLN A 271 -18.17 -0.37 0.03
CA GLN A 271 -16.96 -0.14 -0.78
C GLN A 271 -17.05 1.17 -1.56
N ASN A 272 -18.19 1.44 -2.20
CA ASN A 272 -18.41 2.66 -2.98
C ASN A 272 -18.38 3.93 -2.11
N VAL A 273 -18.93 3.89 -0.91
CA VAL A 273 -18.84 5.02 0.04
C VAL A 273 -17.38 5.34 0.37
N LEU A 274 -16.60 4.31 0.73
CA LEU A 274 -15.19 4.47 1.08
C LEU A 274 -14.35 4.92 -0.13
N ALA A 275 -14.56 4.34 -1.30
CA ALA A 275 -13.85 4.69 -2.53
C ALA A 275 -14.15 6.14 -2.96
N THR A 276 -15.41 6.56 -2.86
CA THR A 276 -15.82 7.93 -3.18
C THR A 276 -15.18 8.93 -2.21
N ALA A 277 -15.19 8.64 -0.91
CA ALA A 277 -14.58 9.49 0.10
C ALA A 277 -13.06 9.60 -0.11
N LEU A 278 -12.37 8.48 -0.38
CA LEU A 278 -10.94 8.47 -0.70
C LEU A 278 -10.65 9.29 -1.96
N ALA A 279 -11.37 9.04 -3.06
CA ALA A 279 -11.15 9.75 -4.33
C ALA A 279 -11.33 11.26 -4.19
N LYS A 280 -12.37 11.71 -3.49
CA LYS A 280 -12.61 13.14 -3.22
C LYS A 280 -11.52 13.73 -2.32
N SER A 281 -11.03 12.99 -1.34
CA SER A 281 -9.97 13.48 -0.46
C SER A 281 -8.64 13.68 -1.19
N LEU A 282 -8.33 12.85 -2.18
CA LEU A 282 -7.14 13.02 -3.03
C LEU A 282 -7.20 14.25 -3.93
N GLN A 283 -8.41 14.74 -4.23
CA GLN A 283 -8.66 15.94 -5.01
C GLN A 283 -8.88 17.21 -4.15
N ASP A 284 -8.92 17.05 -2.82
CA ASP A 284 -9.06 18.19 -1.90
C ASP A 284 -7.84 19.13 -2.01
N PRO A 285 -8.05 20.45 -2.06
CA PRO A 285 -6.96 21.43 -2.20
C PRO A 285 -5.83 21.28 -1.18
N VAL A 286 -6.12 20.83 0.05
CA VAL A 286 -5.10 20.57 1.09
C VAL A 286 -4.18 19.44 0.67
N VAL A 287 -4.75 18.33 0.17
CA VAL A 287 -3.98 17.16 -0.27
C VAL A 287 -3.21 17.46 -1.55
N VAL A 288 -3.85 18.12 -2.52
CA VAL A 288 -3.22 18.51 -3.80
C VAL A 288 -2.04 19.46 -3.56
N LYS A 289 -2.21 20.44 -2.67
CA LYS A 289 -1.11 21.35 -2.32
C LYS A 289 0.05 20.59 -1.67
N TRP A 290 -0.24 19.74 -0.69
CA TRP A 290 0.79 18.94 -0.03
C TRP A 290 1.52 18.03 -1.03
N ALA A 291 0.80 17.39 -1.93
CA ALA A 291 1.38 16.54 -2.96
C ALA A 291 2.35 17.31 -3.84
N LYS A 292 1.92 18.49 -4.34
CA LYS A 292 2.76 19.39 -5.15
C LYS A 292 4.03 19.80 -4.41
N ASP A 293 3.90 20.16 -3.13
CA ASP A 293 5.04 20.60 -2.30
C ASP A 293 6.05 19.44 -2.04
N ASN A 294 5.65 18.18 -2.27
CA ASN A 294 6.46 16.98 -2.07
C ASN A 294 6.78 16.20 -3.36
N ASP A 295 6.57 16.80 -4.54
CA ASP A 295 6.79 16.16 -5.85
C ASP A 295 6.00 14.86 -6.05
N LEU A 296 4.75 14.84 -5.60
CA LEU A 296 3.84 13.69 -5.66
C LEU A 296 2.65 13.98 -6.56
N LEU A 297 2.11 12.93 -7.18
CA LEU A 297 0.86 13.00 -7.93
C LEU A 297 -0.24 12.22 -7.20
N MET A 298 -1.37 12.90 -6.94
CA MET A 298 -2.55 12.30 -6.34
C MET A 298 -3.56 11.95 -7.42
N VAL A 299 -3.47 10.72 -7.92
CA VAL A 299 -4.37 10.20 -8.96
C VAL A 299 -5.36 9.25 -8.31
N PRO A 300 -6.66 9.62 -8.20
CA PRO A 300 -7.68 8.71 -7.70
C PRO A 300 -7.87 7.53 -8.65
N ARG A 301 -7.93 6.31 -8.11
CA ARG A 301 -8.27 5.11 -8.87
C ARG A 301 -9.54 4.48 -8.31
N ALA A 302 -10.45 4.09 -9.20
CA ALA A 302 -11.64 3.32 -8.83
C ALA A 302 -11.25 1.90 -8.37
N PRO A 303 -12.10 1.21 -7.61
CA PRO A 303 -11.83 -0.15 -7.12
C PRO A 303 -11.41 -1.13 -8.21
N ASP A 304 -12.11 -1.17 -9.35
CA ASP A 304 -11.79 -2.07 -10.46
C ASP A 304 -10.43 -1.76 -11.10
N ALA A 305 -10.12 -0.48 -11.31
CA ALA A 305 -8.82 -0.05 -11.82
C ALA A 305 -7.70 -0.38 -10.82
N THR A 306 -7.99 -0.31 -9.52
CA THR A 306 -7.07 -0.70 -8.45
C THR A 306 -6.82 -2.21 -8.46
N ALA A 307 -7.86 -3.02 -8.59
CA ALA A 307 -7.75 -4.48 -8.69
C ALA A 307 -6.95 -4.91 -9.94
N LYS A 308 -7.17 -4.23 -11.08
CA LYS A 308 -6.39 -4.46 -12.30
C LYS A 308 -4.91 -4.14 -12.09
N LEU A 309 -4.60 -2.99 -11.49
CA LEU A 309 -3.21 -2.61 -11.19
C LEU A 309 -2.52 -3.62 -10.26
N ILE A 310 -3.24 -4.15 -9.25
CA ILE A 310 -2.73 -5.22 -8.39
C ILE A 310 -2.37 -6.47 -9.19
N ALA A 311 -3.20 -6.88 -10.15
CA ALA A 311 -2.94 -8.05 -10.98
C ALA A 311 -1.71 -7.83 -11.90
N GLU A 312 -1.58 -6.64 -12.47
CA GLU A 312 -0.42 -6.24 -13.30
C GLU A 312 0.87 -6.23 -12.47
N GLN A 313 0.85 -5.61 -11.30
CA GLN A 313 1.98 -5.60 -10.37
C GLN A 313 2.36 -7.02 -9.93
N ARG A 314 1.38 -7.87 -9.62
CA ARG A 314 1.63 -9.27 -9.28
C ARG A 314 2.35 -10.01 -10.42
N ALA A 315 1.84 -9.91 -11.65
CA ALA A 315 2.45 -10.56 -12.81
C ALA A 315 3.92 -10.11 -13.02
N PHE A 316 4.17 -8.80 -12.83
CA PHE A 316 5.52 -8.25 -12.89
C PHE A 316 6.43 -8.86 -11.82
N PHE A 317 6.03 -8.86 -10.54
CA PHE A 317 6.86 -9.39 -9.46
C PHE A 317 6.99 -10.91 -9.48
N ASP A 318 6.00 -11.65 -9.98
CA ASP A 318 6.09 -13.10 -10.19
C ASP A 318 7.19 -13.44 -11.23
N LYS A 319 7.35 -12.65 -12.29
CA LYS A 319 8.45 -12.78 -13.27
C LYS A 319 9.84 -12.67 -12.58
N TRP A 320 9.95 -11.80 -11.57
CA TRP A 320 11.20 -11.54 -10.86
C TRP A 320 11.39 -12.34 -9.58
N ARG A 321 10.46 -13.25 -9.28
CA ARG A 321 10.41 -14.02 -8.02
C ARG A 321 11.75 -14.68 -7.66
N LYS A 322 12.43 -15.29 -8.62
CA LYS A 322 13.72 -15.96 -8.40
C LYS A 322 14.83 -15.07 -7.84
N TYR A 323 14.73 -13.74 -8.06
CA TYR A 323 15.68 -12.77 -7.56
C TYR A 323 15.25 -12.14 -6.22
N LEU A 324 13.98 -12.28 -5.85
CA LEU A 324 13.39 -11.63 -4.69
C LEU A 324 13.22 -12.57 -3.49
N VAL A 325 13.14 -13.87 -3.73
CA VAL A 325 12.81 -14.89 -2.72
C VAL A 325 14.00 -15.78 -2.36
N THR A 326 15.15 -15.58 -2.96
CA THR A 326 16.38 -16.30 -2.61
C THR A 326 16.95 -15.74 -1.30
N GLY A 327 16.69 -16.42 -0.21
CA GLY A 327 17.33 -16.30 1.07
C GLY A 327 17.77 -17.67 1.54
#